data_2facab4886adbce36fc10fdfe0c5160a
#
_entry.id   2facab4886adbce36fc10fdfe0c5160a
#
_cell.length_a   1.000
_cell.length_b   1.000
_cell.length_c   1.000
_cell.angle_alpha   90.00
_cell.angle_beta   90.00
_cell.angle_gamma   90.00
#
_symmetry.space_group_name_H-M   'P 1'
#
loop_
_entity.id
_entity.type
_entity.pdbx_description
1 polymer ?
#
loop_
_entity_poly.entity_id
_entity_poly.type
_entity_poly.pdbx_seq_one_letter_code
_entity_poly.pdbx_strand_id
1 'polypeptide(L)'
;MTLVELLVAMSMMGVVMVIFSGVLVSMQRTVVAVDRASRANDQARLAIEHLDKELRSGNVISNPGGAISGYTGDAPAYQRLIVYTQANATIRGGSVCELWQITSASELQARTWLPGSNSWLTSWRTVAEHIVNRSTSTNAFELTGDPLKGSRTLNIHLMINPDYTNAPSSTVELETSLTGRNTSYNYPTNICQTLPSAA
;
A
#
# COMPACT_ATOMS: atom_id res chain seq x y z
N MET A 1 -27.69 -53.55 -29.00
CA MET A 1 -27.81 -52.43 -28.04
C MET A 1 -29.23 -52.31 -27.62
N THR A 2 -29.52 -52.52 -26.35
CA THR A 2 -30.87 -52.38 -25.82
C THR A 2 -31.12 -50.93 -25.42
N LEU A 3 -32.37 -50.49 -25.44
CA LEU A 3 -32.81 -49.17 -25.05
C LEU A 3 -32.37 -48.84 -23.60
N VAL A 4 -32.30 -49.83 -22.73
CA VAL A 4 -31.86 -49.75 -21.34
C VAL A 4 -30.35 -49.48 -21.24
N GLU A 5 -29.51 -50.09 -22.06
CA GLU A 5 -28.08 -49.84 -22.11
C GLU A 5 -27.77 -48.37 -22.46
N LEU A 6 -28.52 -47.82 -23.42
CA LEU A 6 -28.36 -46.44 -23.86
C LEU A 6 -28.76 -45.45 -22.74
N LEU A 7 -29.84 -45.75 -22.02
CA LEU A 7 -30.31 -44.93 -20.91
C LEU A 7 -29.35 -44.92 -19.73
N VAL A 8 -28.76 -46.07 -19.39
CA VAL A 8 -27.73 -46.18 -18.36
C VAL A 8 -26.47 -45.45 -18.76
N ALA A 9 -26.01 -45.60 -20.02
CA ALA A 9 -24.84 -44.90 -20.51
C ALA A 9 -25.00 -43.38 -20.47
N MET A 10 -26.17 -42.84 -20.89
CA MET A 10 -26.43 -41.41 -20.81
C MET A 10 -26.49 -40.88 -19.37
N SER A 11 -27.08 -41.66 -18.45
CA SER A 11 -27.13 -41.25 -17.04
C SER A 11 -25.72 -41.18 -16.40
N MET A 12 -24.87 -42.19 -16.65
CA MET A 12 -23.51 -42.20 -16.19
C MET A 12 -22.68 -41.04 -16.79
N MET A 13 -22.85 -40.76 -18.08
CA MET A 13 -22.19 -39.63 -18.75
C MET A 13 -22.61 -38.30 -18.13
N GLY A 14 -23.89 -38.14 -17.79
CA GLY A 14 -24.43 -36.96 -17.12
C GLY A 14 -23.75 -36.72 -15.75
N VAL A 15 -23.62 -37.75 -14.92
CA VAL A 15 -22.95 -37.66 -13.62
C VAL A 15 -21.49 -37.27 -13.78
N VAL A 16 -20.78 -37.88 -14.71
CA VAL A 16 -19.37 -37.55 -14.98
C VAL A 16 -19.20 -36.10 -15.42
N MET A 17 -20.09 -35.61 -16.29
CA MET A 17 -20.07 -34.22 -16.74
C MET A 17 -20.32 -33.21 -15.61
N VAL A 18 -21.23 -33.51 -14.67
CA VAL A 18 -21.46 -32.63 -13.50
C VAL A 18 -20.22 -32.55 -12.60
N ILE A 19 -19.61 -33.70 -12.31
CA ILE A 19 -18.39 -33.74 -11.49
C ILE A 19 -17.26 -32.95 -12.17
N PHE A 20 -17.03 -33.19 -13.45
CA PHE A 20 -16.00 -32.52 -14.23
C PHE A 20 -16.21 -30.99 -14.29
N SER A 21 -17.44 -30.56 -14.53
CA SER A 21 -17.79 -29.14 -14.51
C SER A 21 -17.54 -28.49 -13.14
N GLY A 22 -17.86 -29.19 -12.05
CA GLY A 22 -17.58 -28.73 -10.69
C GLY A 22 -16.09 -28.52 -10.43
N VAL A 23 -15.24 -29.44 -10.86
CA VAL A 23 -13.77 -29.32 -10.74
C VAL A 23 -13.25 -28.14 -11.57
N LEU A 24 -13.73 -27.98 -12.81
CA LEU A 24 -13.30 -26.85 -13.66
C LEU A 24 -13.63 -25.48 -13.03
N VAL A 25 -14.85 -25.33 -12.51
CA VAL A 25 -15.26 -24.08 -11.83
C VAL A 25 -14.41 -23.81 -10.59
N SER A 26 -14.11 -24.85 -9.80
CA SER A 26 -13.22 -24.73 -8.64
C SER A 26 -11.81 -24.30 -9.03
N MET A 27 -11.23 -24.92 -10.07
CA MET A 27 -9.91 -24.53 -10.59
C MET A 27 -9.88 -23.07 -11.06
N GLN A 28 -10.90 -22.62 -11.82
CA GLN A 28 -10.97 -21.24 -12.29
C GLN A 28 -11.01 -20.23 -11.13
N ARG A 29 -11.79 -20.52 -10.09
CA ARG A 29 -11.85 -19.66 -8.89
C ARG A 29 -10.48 -19.56 -8.19
N THR A 30 -9.80 -20.68 -8.05
CA THR A 30 -8.47 -20.71 -7.44
C THR A 30 -7.44 -19.91 -8.26
N VAL A 31 -7.42 -20.08 -9.58
CA VAL A 31 -6.52 -19.34 -10.48
C VAL A 31 -6.76 -17.84 -10.37
N VAL A 32 -8.02 -17.39 -10.39
CA VAL A 32 -8.36 -15.96 -10.26
C VAL A 32 -7.94 -15.41 -8.88
N ALA A 33 -8.12 -16.17 -7.81
CA ALA A 33 -7.71 -15.74 -6.47
C ALA A 33 -6.19 -15.60 -6.36
N VAL A 34 -5.43 -16.56 -6.89
CA VAL A 34 -3.96 -16.51 -6.91
C VAL A 34 -3.45 -15.34 -7.76
N ASP A 35 -4.04 -15.11 -8.93
CA ASP A 35 -3.66 -13.98 -9.80
C ASP A 35 -3.87 -12.63 -9.10
N ARG A 36 -5.01 -12.44 -8.42
CA ARG A 36 -5.29 -11.23 -7.63
C ARG A 36 -4.27 -11.03 -6.50
N ALA A 37 -3.98 -12.09 -5.75
CA ALA A 37 -3.00 -12.03 -4.66
C ALA A 37 -1.59 -11.71 -5.17
N SER A 38 -1.19 -12.31 -6.31
CA SER A 38 0.09 -12.02 -6.94
C SER A 38 0.20 -10.56 -7.36
N ARG A 39 -0.81 -10.02 -8.06
CA ARG A 39 -0.82 -8.62 -8.49
C ARG A 39 -0.79 -7.64 -7.32
N ALA A 40 -1.56 -7.90 -6.26
CA ALA A 40 -1.56 -7.05 -5.08
C ALA A 40 -0.19 -7.04 -4.38
N ASN A 41 0.45 -8.21 -4.30
CA ASN A 41 1.80 -8.33 -3.74
C ASN A 41 2.85 -7.59 -4.60
N ASP A 42 2.77 -7.69 -5.92
CA ASP A 42 3.66 -6.99 -6.83
C ASP A 42 3.49 -5.47 -6.72
N GLN A 43 2.25 -4.96 -6.62
CA GLN A 43 1.98 -3.54 -6.39
C GLN A 43 2.58 -3.06 -5.07
N ALA A 44 2.43 -3.82 -3.99
CA ALA A 44 2.99 -3.44 -2.69
C ALA A 44 4.53 -3.43 -2.71
N ARG A 45 5.16 -4.37 -3.42
CA ARG A 45 6.63 -4.36 -3.60
C ARG A 45 7.09 -3.14 -4.38
N LEU A 46 6.41 -2.79 -5.46
CA LEU A 46 6.69 -1.57 -6.22
C LEU A 46 6.48 -0.31 -5.37
N ALA A 47 5.47 -0.31 -4.50
CA ALA A 47 5.25 0.79 -3.56
C ALA A 47 6.40 0.95 -2.57
N ILE A 48 6.94 -0.16 -2.04
CA ILE A 48 8.11 -0.13 -1.16
C ILE A 48 9.36 0.34 -1.91
N GLU A 49 9.57 -0.11 -3.15
CA GLU A 49 10.69 0.37 -3.98
C GLU A 49 10.60 1.88 -4.21
N HIS A 50 9.39 2.39 -4.47
CA HIS A 50 9.17 3.81 -4.61
C HIS A 50 9.45 4.56 -3.31
N LEU A 51 8.94 4.06 -2.18
CA LEU A 51 9.23 4.60 -0.84
C LEU A 51 10.73 4.56 -0.52
N ASP A 52 11.45 3.48 -0.86
CA ASP A 52 12.90 3.39 -0.65
C ASP A 52 13.64 4.50 -1.40
N LYS A 53 13.28 4.75 -2.65
CA LYS A 53 13.84 5.84 -3.45
C LYS A 53 13.59 7.21 -2.81
N GLU A 54 12.36 7.47 -2.35
CA GLU A 54 12.00 8.72 -1.70
C GLU A 54 12.72 8.89 -0.36
N LEU A 55 12.82 7.84 0.44
CA LEU A 55 13.50 7.86 1.73
C LEU A 55 15.02 8.01 1.60
N ARG A 56 15.66 7.32 0.65
CA ARG A 56 17.12 7.45 0.41
C ARG A 56 17.51 8.83 -0.07
N SER A 57 16.66 9.50 -0.80
CA SER A 57 16.83 10.90 -1.21
C SER A 57 16.20 11.90 -0.24
N GLY A 58 15.52 11.38 0.79
CA GLY A 58 14.84 12.17 1.80
C GLY A 58 15.80 12.86 2.77
N ASN A 59 15.53 14.13 3.04
CA ASN A 59 16.27 14.92 4.02
C ASN A 59 15.61 14.89 5.40
N VAL A 60 14.28 14.79 5.45
CA VAL A 60 13.49 14.72 6.68
C VAL A 60 12.40 13.67 6.53
N ILE A 61 12.28 12.81 7.52
CA ILE A 61 11.18 11.85 7.68
C ILE A 61 10.38 12.31 8.89
N SER A 62 9.12 12.63 8.70
CA SER A 62 8.24 13.03 9.81
C SER A 62 7.81 11.83 10.63
N ASN A 63 7.59 12.02 11.93
CA ASN A 63 7.07 10.95 12.80
C ASN A 63 5.65 10.56 12.35
N PRO A 64 5.40 9.29 11.93
CA PRO A 64 4.09 8.84 11.48
C PRO A 64 2.98 8.92 12.54
N GLY A 65 3.36 8.83 13.83
CA GLY A 65 2.45 9.03 14.97
C GLY A 65 2.15 10.50 15.30
N GLY A 66 2.87 11.43 14.69
CA GLY A 66 2.75 12.86 14.97
C GLY A 66 1.48 13.49 14.39
N ALA A 67 1.07 14.61 15.00
CA ALA A 67 0.00 15.43 14.47
C ALA A 67 0.47 16.16 13.19
N ILE A 68 -0.40 16.24 12.19
CA ILE A 68 -0.16 16.96 10.95
C ILE A 68 -1.17 18.10 10.86
N SER A 69 -0.68 19.33 10.82
CA SER A 69 -1.55 20.51 10.73
C SER A 69 -2.21 20.60 9.36
N GLY A 70 -3.54 20.80 9.34
CA GLY A 70 -4.30 20.88 8.09
C GLY A 70 -4.61 19.54 7.42
N TYR A 71 -4.33 18.41 8.09
CA TYR A 71 -4.70 17.10 7.56
C TYR A 71 -6.20 16.86 7.68
N THR A 72 -6.86 16.73 6.55
CA THR A 72 -8.31 16.45 6.41
C THR A 72 -8.60 15.04 5.90
N GLY A 73 -7.58 14.25 5.66
CA GLY A 73 -7.73 12.85 5.22
C GLY A 73 -8.21 11.94 6.34
N ASP A 74 -8.62 10.73 5.98
CA ASP A 74 -9.19 9.73 6.89
C ASP A 74 -8.17 8.76 7.51
N ALA A 75 -6.89 8.83 7.08
CA ALA A 75 -5.87 7.94 7.58
C ALA A 75 -5.43 8.32 9.02
N PRO A 76 -5.51 7.40 9.99
CA PRO A 76 -5.06 7.65 11.35
C PRO A 76 -3.52 7.74 11.45
N ALA A 77 -3.02 8.06 12.65
CA ALA A 77 -1.60 7.96 12.95
C ALA A 77 -1.05 6.56 12.60
N TYR A 78 0.22 6.51 12.22
CA TYR A 78 0.92 5.29 11.74
C TYR A 78 0.38 4.67 10.45
N GLN A 79 -0.71 5.21 9.87
CA GLN A 79 -1.21 4.86 8.53
C GLN A 79 -0.89 5.96 7.50
N ARG A 80 -0.09 6.92 7.90
CA ARG A 80 0.37 8.05 7.08
C ARG A 80 1.82 8.37 7.37
N LEU A 81 2.52 8.87 6.35
CA LEU A 81 3.94 9.22 6.41
C LEU A 81 4.18 10.48 5.58
N ILE A 82 5.00 11.40 6.09
CA ILE A 82 5.46 12.55 5.31
C ILE A 82 6.97 12.46 5.18
N VAL A 83 7.46 12.65 3.96
CA VAL A 83 8.88 12.69 3.61
C VAL A 83 9.19 13.99 2.90
N TYR A 84 10.25 14.67 3.31
CA TYR A 84 10.84 15.78 2.57
C TYR A 84 11.97 15.23 1.72
N THR A 85 11.81 15.21 0.41
CA THR A 85 12.67 14.46 -0.50
C THR A 85 13.14 15.27 -1.70
N GLN A 86 14.28 14.86 -2.26
CA GLN A 86 14.81 15.35 -3.53
C GLN A 86 14.64 14.34 -4.67
N ALA A 87 14.01 13.19 -4.44
CA ALA A 87 13.87 12.13 -5.44
C ALA A 87 13.17 12.60 -6.73
N ASN A 88 12.25 13.54 -6.60
CA ASN A 88 11.49 14.12 -7.70
C ASN A 88 11.96 15.54 -8.08
N ALA A 89 13.21 15.88 -7.82
CA ALA A 89 13.79 17.20 -8.09
C ALA A 89 13.69 17.65 -9.56
N THR A 90 13.49 16.73 -10.49
CA THR A 90 13.20 17.00 -11.91
C THR A 90 11.89 17.75 -12.12
N ILE A 91 10.95 17.65 -11.20
CA ILE A 91 9.68 18.37 -11.25
C ILE A 91 9.88 19.76 -10.61
N ARG A 92 10.65 20.64 -11.22
CA ARG A 92 10.93 22.04 -10.84
C ARG A 92 12.20 22.30 -10.01
N GLY A 93 13.20 21.42 -10.07
CA GLY A 93 14.54 21.74 -9.58
C GLY A 93 14.71 21.89 -8.06
N GLY A 94 13.82 21.31 -7.26
CA GLY A 94 13.86 21.46 -5.81
C GLY A 94 13.33 20.24 -5.05
N SER A 95 13.53 20.28 -3.72
CA SER A 95 12.97 19.28 -2.83
C SER A 95 11.46 19.49 -2.64
N VAL A 96 10.73 18.41 -2.50
CA VAL A 96 9.27 18.39 -2.31
C VAL A 96 8.91 17.66 -1.01
N CYS A 97 7.74 17.99 -0.48
CA CYS A 97 7.10 17.21 0.55
C CYS A 97 6.19 16.17 -0.12
N GLU A 98 6.24 14.94 0.33
CA GLU A 98 5.35 13.87 -0.13
C GLU A 98 4.60 13.27 1.05
N LEU A 99 3.27 13.21 0.93
CA LEU A 99 2.39 12.57 1.90
C LEU A 99 1.94 11.23 1.34
N TRP A 100 2.19 10.20 2.11
CA TRP A 100 1.69 8.84 1.91
C TRP A 100 0.59 8.56 2.90
N GLN A 101 -0.47 7.89 2.48
CA GLN A 101 -1.55 7.48 3.38
C GLN A 101 -2.19 6.17 2.93
N ILE A 102 -2.69 5.39 3.89
CA ILE A 102 -3.57 4.25 3.66
C ILE A 102 -4.99 4.69 3.92
N THR A 103 -5.82 4.68 2.90
CA THR A 103 -7.22 5.13 2.95
C THR A 103 -8.14 4.06 3.55
N SER A 104 -9.38 4.44 3.87
CA SER A 104 -10.44 3.49 4.25
C SER A 104 -10.83 2.55 3.12
N ALA A 105 -10.54 2.91 1.87
CA ALA A 105 -10.73 2.06 0.70
C ALA A 105 -9.63 1.01 0.51
N SER A 106 -8.73 0.83 1.50
CA SER A 106 -7.59 -0.11 1.41
C SER A 106 -6.59 0.23 0.30
N GLU A 107 -6.40 1.51 0.01
CA GLU A 107 -5.47 2.01 -0.98
C GLU A 107 -4.30 2.72 -0.32
N LEU A 108 -3.07 2.42 -0.75
CA LEU A 108 -1.90 3.22 -0.46
C LEU A 108 -1.78 4.33 -1.49
N GLN A 109 -1.95 5.56 -1.06
CA GLN A 109 -1.93 6.74 -1.92
C GLN A 109 -0.78 7.68 -1.57
N ALA A 110 -0.28 8.39 -2.57
CA ALA A 110 0.75 9.42 -2.41
C ALA A 110 0.34 10.73 -3.09
N ARG A 111 0.78 11.86 -2.52
CA ARG A 111 0.55 13.20 -3.03
C ARG A 111 1.70 14.13 -2.64
N THR A 112 2.07 15.05 -3.52
CA THR A 112 3.21 15.95 -3.32
C THR A 112 2.82 17.42 -3.26
N TRP A 113 3.63 18.22 -2.54
CA TRP A 113 3.54 19.68 -2.52
C TRP A 113 4.92 20.33 -2.31
N LEU A 114 5.03 21.61 -2.58
CA LEU A 114 6.23 22.39 -2.25
C LEU A 114 6.16 22.88 -0.81
N PRO A 115 7.27 22.84 -0.04
CA PRO A 115 7.32 23.39 1.31
C PRO A 115 6.84 24.85 1.35
N GLY A 116 5.94 25.17 2.28
CA GLY A 116 5.38 26.52 2.41
C GLY A 116 4.35 26.91 1.33
N SER A 117 4.03 26.03 0.40
CA SER A 117 2.97 26.26 -0.58
C SER A 117 1.59 25.94 0.01
N ASN A 118 0.59 26.76 -0.32
CA ASN A 118 -0.80 26.49 0.00
C ASN A 118 -1.53 25.64 -1.06
N SER A 119 -0.81 25.16 -2.08
CA SER A 119 -1.37 24.35 -3.15
C SER A 119 -0.63 23.02 -3.31
N TRP A 120 -1.39 21.99 -3.66
CA TRP A 120 -0.84 20.70 -4.01
C TRP A 120 -0.17 20.75 -5.39
N LEU A 121 0.95 20.06 -5.53
CA LEU A 121 1.67 19.94 -6.80
C LEU A 121 1.08 18.83 -7.67
N THR A 122 0.59 17.76 -7.04
CA THR A 122 -0.03 16.62 -7.72
C THR A 122 -1.41 16.31 -7.13
N SER A 123 -2.25 15.62 -7.87
CA SER A 123 -3.42 14.91 -7.33
C SER A 123 -3.00 13.67 -6.55
N TRP A 124 -3.94 13.05 -5.82
CA TRP A 124 -3.72 11.75 -5.22
C TRP A 124 -3.42 10.70 -6.29
N ARG A 125 -2.40 9.90 -6.05
CA ARG A 125 -2.00 8.78 -6.89
C ARG A 125 -2.06 7.51 -6.06
N THR A 126 -2.90 6.56 -6.46
CA THR A 126 -2.90 5.22 -5.88
C THR A 126 -1.64 4.49 -6.34
N VAL A 127 -0.87 4.00 -5.38
CA VAL A 127 0.41 3.30 -5.60
C VAL A 127 0.24 1.80 -5.42
N ALA A 128 -0.58 1.40 -4.45
CA ALA A 128 -0.96 0.01 -4.23
C ALA A 128 -2.38 -0.09 -3.72
N GLU A 129 -3.03 -1.19 -4.00
CA GLU A 129 -4.39 -1.53 -3.59
C GLU A 129 -4.39 -2.72 -2.63
N HIS A 130 -5.53 -2.98 -2.01
CA HIS A 130 -5.73 -4.11 -1.10
C HIS A 130 -4.86 -4.10 0.16
N ILE A 131 -4.46 -2.91 0.62
CA ILE A 131 -3.70 -2.72 1.86
C ILE A 131 -4.66 -2.68 3.05
N VAL A 132 -4.67 -3.75 3.84
CA VAL A 132 -5.67 -3.96 4.91
C VAL A 132 -5.18 -3.60 6.30
N ASN A 133 -4.08 -2.88 6.44
CA ASN A 133 -3.53 -2.44 7.73
C ASN A 133 -4.56 -1.76 8.64
N ARG A 134 -5.44 -0.93 8.08
CA ARG A 134 -6.49 -0.26 8.85
C ARG A 134 -7.52 -1.24 9.40
N SER A 135 -7.86 -2.27 8.64
CA SER A 135 -8.83 -3.30 9.04
C SER A 135 -8.26 -4.23 10.11
N THR A 136 -6.95 -4.42 10.13
CA THR A 136 -6.24 -5.23 11.13
C THR A 136 -5.74 -4.41 12.31
N SER A 137 -5.91 -3.08 12.30
CA SER A 137 -5.35 -2.15 13.30
C SER A 137 -3.83 -2.26 13.45
N THR A 138 -3.13 -2.65 12.40
CA THR A 138 -1.68 -2.81 12.37
C THR A 138 -1.02 -1.55 11.85
N ASN A 139 -0.03 -1.02 12.56
CA ASN A 139 0.73 0.15 12.12
C ASN A 139 1.48 -0.16 10.82
N ALA A 140 1.30 0.69 9.82
CA ALA A 140 1.98 0.54 8.53
C ALA A 140 3.36 1.20 8.52
N PHE A 141 3.51 2.30 9.25
CA PHE A 141 4.73 3.11 9.29
C PHE A 141 5.15 3.37 10.73
N GLU A 142 6.36 2.99 11.07
CA GLU A 142 6.94 3.26 12.38
C GLU A 142 8.38 3.79 12.24
N LEU A 143 8.67 4.89 12.89
CA LEU A 143 10.02 5.44 12.92
C LEU A 143 10.78 4.86 14.11
N THR A 144 11.92 4.21 13.84
CA THR A 144 12.75 3.59 14.88
C THR A 144 13.88 4.53 15.29
N GLY A 145 14.11 4.64 16.61
CA GLY A 145 15.20 5.40 17.23
C GLY A 145 14.70 6.62 17.97
N ASP A 146 15.64 7.43 18.47
CA ASP A 146 15.36 8.65 19.22
C ASP A 146 14.99 9.80 18.28
N PRO A 147 13.76 10.34 18.32
CA PRO A 147 13.34 11.46 17.48
C PRO A 147 14.24 12.70 17.64
N LEU A 148 14.86 12.88 18.81
CA LEU A 148 15.75 13.99 19.10
C LEU A 148 17.14 13.82 18.47
N LYS A 149 17.54 12.58 18.18
CA LYS A 149 18.82 12.24 17.53
C LYS A 149 18.70 12.04 16.01
N GLY A 150 17.56 12.41 15.40
CA GLY A 150 17.37 12.33 13.97
C GLY A 150 17.20 10.89 13.48
N SER A 151 16.30 10.16 14.11
CA SER A 151 15.90 8.82 13.68
C SER A 151 15.55 8.79 12.19
N ARG A 152 16.20 7.92 11.43
CA ARG A 152 16.07 7.85 9.96
C ARG A 152 15.75 6.46 9.45
N THR A 153 15.48 5.52 10.34
CA THR A 153 15.04 4.17 9.98
C THR A 153 13.54 4.11 10.12
N LEU A 154 12.87 3.87 9.01
CA LEU A 154 11.43 3.67 8.91
C LEU A 154 11.17 2.18 8.77
N ASN A 155 10.44 1.61 9.70
CA ASN A 155 9.87 0.27 9.56
C ASN A 155 8.54 0.39 8.82
N ILE A 156 8.38 -0.40 7.79
CA ILE A 156 7.18 -0.48 6.96
C ILE A 156 6.63 -1.88 7.12
N HIS A 157 5.37 -1.98 7.53
CA HIS A 157 4.65 -3.24 7.63
C HIS A 157 3.34 -3.11 6.83
N LEU A 158 3.29 -3.73 5.66
CA LEU A 158 2.10 -3.75 4.81
C LEU A 158 1.42 -5.10 4.88
N MET A 159 0.14 -5.08 5.16
CA MET A 159 -0.74 -6.24 5.15
C MET A 159 -1.60 -6.19 3.89
N ILE A 160 -1.52 -7.22 3.06
CA ILE A 160 -2.10 -7.24 1.73
C ILE A 160 -3.10 -8.39 1.65
N ASN A 161 -4.36 -8.08 1.31
CA ASN A 161 -5.37 -9.10 1.10
C ASN A 161 -6.45 -8.62 0.12
N PRO A 162 -6.46 -9.11 -1.13
CA PRO A 162 -7.45 -8.72 -2.13
C PRO A 162 -8.87 -9.24 -1.84
N ASP A 163 -9.02 -10.17 -0.92
CA ASP A 163 -10.32 -10.75 -0.54
C ASP A 163 -10.50 -10.81 0.99
N TYR A 164 -10.10 -9.73 1.65
CA TYR A 164 -10.11 -9.66 3.12
C TYR A 164 -11.47 -9.95 3.75
N THR A 165 -12.56 -9.57 3.07
CA THR A 165 -13.92 -9.78 3.57
C THR A 165 -14.31 -11.26 3.66
N ASN A 166 -13.89 -12.07 2.68
CA ASN A 166 -14.27 -13.49 2.60
C ASN A 166 -13.15 -14.43 3.09
N ALA A 167 -11.91 -14.00 2.99
CA ALA A 167 -10.73 -14.80 3.32
C ALA A 167 -9.69 -14.01 4.14
N PRO A 168 -10.02 -13.56 5.37
CA PRO A 168 -9.12 -12.74 6.18
C PRO A 168 -7.80 -13.46 6.53
N SER A 169 -7.81 -14.78 6.63
CA SER A 169 -6.61 -15.59 6.88
C SER A 169 -5.63 -15.67 5.71
N SER A 170 -6.01 -15.20 4.52
CA SER A 170 -5.15 -15.18 3.32
C SER A 170 -4.35 -13.89 3.21
N THR A 171 -4.18 -13.14 4.30
CA THR A 171 -3.40 -11.92 4.33
C THR A 171 -1.90 -12.24 4.19
N VAL A 172 -1.24 -11.54 3.27
CA VAL A 172 0.22 -11.58 3.09
C VAL A 172 0.81 -10.39 3.82
N GLU A 173 1.84 -10.63 4.61
CA GLU A 173 2.57 -9.60 5.33
C GLU A 173 3.88 -9.30 4.61
N LEU A 174 4.14 -8.02 4.40
CA LEU A 174 5.35 -7.50 3.80
C LEU A 174 6.00 -6.52 4.78
N GLU A 175 7.10 -6.95 5.40
CA GLU A 175 7.83 -6.16 6.38
C GLU A 175 9.22 -5.79 5.86
N THR A 176 9.60 -4.54 6.02
CA THR A 176 10.92 -4.03 5.65
C THR A 176 11.31 -2.83 6.48
N SER A 177 12.62 -2.61 6.61
CA SER A 177 13.18 -1.43 7.26
C SER A 177 13.98 -0.62 6.24
N LEU A 178 13.60 0.63 6.05
CA LEU A 178 14.26 1.55 5.14
C LEU A 178 14.98 2.65 5.93
N THR A 179 16.20 2.95 5.54
CA THR A 179 17.01 3.97 6.20
C THR A 179 17.21 5.16 5.29
N GLY A 180 16.83 6.34 5.75
CA GLY A 180 17.06 7.60 5.07
C GLY A 180 18.55 7.99 5.04
N ARG A 181 18.92 8.91 4.15
CA ARG A 181 20.29 9.38 3.99
C ARG A 181 20.84 9.96 5.30
N ASN A 182 22.05 9.58 5.68
CA ASN A 182 22.70 10.05 6.91
C ASN A 182 23.40 11.41 6.70
N THR A 183 22.69 12.37 6.12
CA THR A 183 23.16 13.73 5.93
C THR A 183 22.26 14.69 6.69
N SER A 184 22.78 15.36 7.70
CA SER A 184 22.04 16.44 8.35
C SER A 184 22.31 17.74 7.58
N TYR A 185 21.37 18.16 6.78
CA TYR A 185 21.40 19.45 6.09
C TYR A 185 20.86 20.60 6.94
N ASN A 186 20.68 20.40 8.22
CA ASN A 186 20.11 21.39 9.15
C ASN A 186 18.69 21.88 8.75
N TYR A 187 17.92 21.03 8.05
CA TYR A 187 16.53 21.34 7.75
C TYR A 187 15.68 21.32 9.02
N PRO A 188 14.72 22.26 9.16
CA PRO A 188 13.76 22.21 10.25
C PRO A 188 12.96 20.91 10.18
N THR A 189 12.80 20.22 11.30
CA THR A 189 12.04 18.96 11.37
C THR A 189 10.55 19.13 11.02
N ASN A 190 10.06 20.37 11.04
CA ASN A 190 8.68 20.74 10.74
C ASN A 190 8.45 21.25 9.31
N ILE A 191 9.44 21.12 8.42
CA ILE A 191 9.40 21.73 7.07
C ILE A 191 8.17 21.30 6.24
N CYS A 192 7.63 20.10 6.47
CA CYS A 192 6.45 19.56 5.79
C CYS A 192 5.25 19.36 6.70
N GLN A 193 5.24 19.90 7.93
CA GLN A 193 4.16 19.64 8.88
C GLN A 193 2.87 20.41 8.59
N THR A 194 2.92 21.45 7.77
CA THR A 194 1.74 22.20 7.34
C THR A 194 1.36 21.75 5.94
N LEU A 195 0.19 21.15 5.81
CA LEU A 195 -0.34 20.75 4.52
C LEU A 195 -1.00 21.93 3.81
N PRO A 196 -1.00 21.91 2.46
CA PRO A 196 -1.83 22.82 1.69
C PRO A 196 -3.30 22.68 2.07
N SER A 197 -4.03 23.79 2.03
CA SER A 197 -5.49 23.75 2.21
C SER A 197 -6.12 22.82 1.16
N ALA A 198 -7.12 22.03 1.58
CA ALA A 198 -7.86 21.22 0.64
C ALA A 198 -8.50 22.15 -0.41
N ALA A 199 -8.18 21.89 -1.69
CA ALA A 199 -8.88 22.52 -2.80
C ALA A 199 -10.13 21.72 -3.11
#